data_3300727c2c3590704bcd0d4a7c0a7dbd
#
_entry.id   3300727c2c3590704bcd0d4a7c0a7dbd
#
_cell.length_a   1.000
_cell.length_b   1.000
_cell.length_c   1.000
_cell.angle_alpha   90.00
_cell.angle_beta   90.00
_cell.angle_gamma   90.00
#
_symmetry.space_group_name_H-M   'P 1'
#
loop_
_entity.id
_entity.type
_entity.pdbx_description
1 polymer ?
#
loop_
_entity_poly.entity_id
_entity_poly.type
_entity_poly.pdbx_seq_one_letter_code
_entity_poly.pdbx_strand_id
1 'polypeptide(L)'
;VVFTSSSAIYGDTRKFPTREDERPMPESPYAASKIMGEYYCRNFTRLYGLETVSLRYFNVFGPRQDPKSQYSNVIPIFIRKMKRGETVTVHWDGKQSRDFVHIDNVVSANLIAMRKPGVAGESFNVGCFEEKSILEIVRDLKACLGIRNVVTEFGPKRAGDVRRTLADISKAKKKLGYRPVMFFKKGLQSTVRWFLDHPEAL
;
A
#
# COMPACT_ATOMS: atom_id res chain seq x y z
N VAL A 1 -10.88 4.24 -18.33
CA VAL A 1 -10.87 3.15 -17.32
C VAL A 1 -9.64 3.30 -16.43
N VAL A 2 -9.79 3.19 -15.09
CA VAL A 2 -8.66 3.11 -14.17
C VAL A 2 -8.59 1.69 -13.64
N PHE A 3 -7.43 1.05 -13.83
CA PHE A 3 -7.17 -0.31 -13.37
C PHE A 3 -6.34 -0.30 -12.07
N THR A 4 -6.85 -0.98 -11.06
CA THR A 4 -6.14 -1.18 -9.79
C THR A 4 -5.08 -2.25 -9.94
N SER A 5 -3.83 -1.83 -10.15
CA SER A 5 -2.65 -2.67 -10.11
C SER A 5 -2.00 -2.65 -8.71
N SER A 6 -0.81 -3.20 -8.56
CA SER A 6 -0.14 -3.36 -7.27
C SER A 6 1.37 -3.29 -7.40
N SER A 7 2.05 -2.78 -6.38
CA SER A 7 3.52 -2.87 -6.25
C SER A 7 4.03 -4.31 -6.12
N ALA A 8 3.16 -5.27 -5.80
CA ALA A 8 3.50 -6.70 -5.75
C ALA A 8 4.04 -7.25 -7.08
N ILE A 9 3.74 -6.58 -8.21
CA ILE A 9 4.29 -6.97 -9.53
C ILE A 9 5.81 -6.88 -9.61
N TYR A 10 6.45 -6.06 -8.76
CA TYR A 10 7.89 -5.89 -8.75
C TYR A 10 8.65 -7.04 -8.07
N GLY A 11 7.95 -7.87 -7.27
CA GLY A 11 8.58 -8.94 -6.49
C GLY A 11 9.61 -8.39 -5.50
N ASP A 12 10.68 -9.18 -5.27
CA ASP A 12 11.79 -8.79 -4.38
C ASP A 12 12.86 -7.96 -5.12
N THR A 13 12.46 -6.84 -5.71
CA THR A 13 13.41 -5.92 -6.37
C THR A 13 14.41 -5.37 -5.38
N ARG A 14 15.64 -5.12 -5.85
CA ARG A 14 16.71 -4.46 -5.07
C ARG A 14 16.92 -3.00 -5.46
N LYS A 15 16.13 -2.47 -6.40
CA LYS A 15 16.23 -1.09 -6.89
C LYS A 15 15.24 -0.20 -6.17
N PHE A 16 15.74 0.71 -5.37
CA PHE A 16 14.95 1.65 -4.57
C PHE A 16 15.44 3.10 -4.75
N PRO A 17 14.52 4.07 -4.84
CA PRO A 17 13.06 3.88 -4.96
C PRO A 17 12.70 3.17 -6.27
N THR A 18 11.65 2.30 -6.24
CA THR A 18 11.25 1.47 -7.38
C THR A 18 10.47 2.29 -8.40
N ARG A 19 10.96 2.32 -9.63
CA ARG A 19 10.36 3.06 -10.77
C ARG A 19 9.44 2.16 -11.58
N GLU A 20 8.55 2.78 -12.38
CA GLU A 20 7.61 2.05 -13.24
C GLU A 20 8.28 1.29 -14.39
N ASP A 21 9.51 1.67 -14.76
CA ASP A 21 10.33 0.99 -15.78
C ASP A 21 11.11 -0.22 -15.22
N GLU A 22 11.03 -0.48 -13.89
CA GLU A 22 11.59 -1.69 -13.31
C GLU A 22 10.87 -2.93 -13.85
N ARG A 23 11.66 -3.95 -14.20
CA ARG A 23 11.12 -5.20 -14.76
C ARG A 23 10.20 -5.88 -13.75
N PRO A 24 8.93 -6.18 -14.11
CA PRO A 24 8.05 -6.95 -13.24
C PRO A 24 8.59 -8.37 -13.03
N MET A 25 8.58 -8.80 -11.77
CA MET A 25 8.95 -10.16 -11.34
C MET A 25 7.91 -10.68 -10.32
N PRO A 26 6.68 -10.97 -10.76
CA PRO A 26 5.60 -11.37 -9.85
C PRO A 26 5.91 -12.71 -9.19
N GLU A 27 5.88 -12.75 -7.84
CA GLU A 27 6.18 -13.93 -7.02
C GLU A 27 4.92 -14.60 -6.43
N SER A 28 3.73 -14.18 -6.89
CA SER A 28 2.46 -14.75 -6.45
C SER A 28 1.42 -14.74 -7.57
N PRO A 29 0.39 -15.62 -7.52
CA PRO A 29 -0.73 -15.59 -8.44
C PRO A 29 -1.44 -14.23 -8.46
N TYR A 30 -1.55 -13.57 -7.28
CA TYR A 30 -2.08 -12.22 -7.18
C TYR A 30 -1.24 -11.21 -7.99
N ALA A 31 0.08 -11.19 -7.80
CA ALA A 31 0.96 -10.30 -8.54
C ALA A 31 0.93 -10.57 -10.05
N ALA A 32 0.89 -11.86 -10.44
CA ALA A 32 0.75 -12.27 -11.84
C ALA A 32 -0.56 -11.77 -12.45
N SER A 33 -1.69 -11.86 -11.72
CA SER A 33 -2.98 -11.34 -12.20
C SER A 33 -2.96 -9.83 -12.40
N LYS A 34 -2.22 -9.09 -11.55
CA LYS A 34 -2.11 -7.63 -11.65
C LYS A 34 -1.29 -7.19 -12.86
N ILE A 35 -0.14 -7.80 -13.12
CA ILE A 35 0.65 -7.47 -14.31
C ILE A 35 -0.07 -7.88 -15.61
N MET A 36 -0.79 -9.00 -15.60
CA MET A 36 -1.61 -9.41 -16.73
C MET A 36 -2.69 -8.36 -17.04
N GLY A 37 -3.37 -7.84 -16.02
CA GLY A 37 -4.34 -6.75 -16.16
C GLY A 37 -3.75 -5.48 -16.75
N GLU A 38 -2.50 -5.10 -16.39
CA GLU A 38 -1.81 -3.97 -17.01
C GLU A 38 -1.55 -4.20 -18.51
N TYR A 39 -1.15 -5.43 -18.89
CA TYR A 39 -0.98 -5.78 -20.31
C TYR A 39 -2.29 -5.71 -21.09
N TYR A 40 -3.40 -6.19 -20.51
CA TYR A 40 -4.73 -6.04 -21.12
C TYR A 40 -5.09 -4.56 -21.29
N CYS A 41 -4.97 -3.75 -20.25
CA CYS A 41 -5.25 -2.31 -20.32
C CYS A 41 -4.48 -1.64 -21.45
N ARG A 42 -3.16 -1.85 -21.50
CA ARG A 42 -2.30 -1.27 -22.55
C ARG A 42 -2.68 -1.75 -23.94
N ASN A 43 -2.99 -3.04 -24.10
CA ASN A 43 -3.40 -3.59 -25.40
C ASN A 43 -4.76 -3.05 -25.86
N PHE A 44 -5.74 -2.95 -24.95
CA PHE A 44 -7.03 -2.34 -25.27
C PHE A 44 -6.90 -0.87 -25.68
N THR A 45 -6.03 -0.13 -25.00
CA THR A 45 -5.74 1.25 -25.42
C THR A 45 -5.14 1.29 -26.82
N ARG A 46 -4.12 0.46 -27.08
CA ARG A 46 -3.39 0.50 -28.35
C ARG A 46 -4.23 0.01 -29.55
N LEU A 47 -5.01 -1.06 -29.35
CA LEU A 47 -5.71 -1.74 -30.45
C LEU A 47 -7.13 -1.21 -30.67
N TYR A 48 -7.78 -0.74 -29.62
CA TYR A 48 -9.21 -0.39 -29.66
C TYR A 48 -9.49 1.05 -29.20
N GLY A 49 -8.47 1.82 -28.88
CA GLY A 49 -8.63 3.22 -28.46
C GLY A 49 -9.28 3.41 -27.08
N LEU A 50 -9.46 2.34 -26.29
CA LEU A 50 -10.01 2.45 -24.96
C LEU A 50 -9.00 3.15 -24.02
N GLU A 51 -9.32 4.34 -23.54
CA GLU A 51 -8.46 5.04 -22.59
C GLU A 51 -8.38 4.31 -21.26
N THR A 52 -7.22 3.73 -20.95
CA THR A 52 -6.96 3.02 -19.70
C THR A 52 -5.75 3.61 -18.99
N VAL A 53 -5.77 3.60 -17.64
CA VAL A 53 -4.62 3.96 -16.80
C VAL A 53 -4.49 2.91 -15.71
N SER A 54 -3.29 2.40 -15.48
CA SER A 54 -3.02 1.43 -14.40
C SER A 54 -2.33 2.12 -13.23
N LEU A 55 -2.86 1.94 -12.00
CA LEU A 55 -2.30 2.51 -10.79
C LEU A 55 -1.73 1.38 -9.91
N ARG A 56 -0.40 1.36 -9.73
CA ARG A 56 0.33 0.41 -8.90
C ARG A 56 0.31 0.90 -7.45
N TYR A 57 -0.69 0.45 -6.67
CA TYR A 57 -0.75 0.83 -5.26
C TYR A 57 0.33 0.14 -4.46
N PHE A 58 0.99 0.92 -3.61
CA PHE A 58 1.85 0.39 -2.56
C PHE A 58 0.99 -0.03 -1.36
N ASN A 59 1.50 -0.10 -0.14
CA ASN A 59 0.78 -0.69 0.98
C ASN A 59 -0.36 0.24 1.48
N VAL A 60 -1.56 0.06 0.93
CA VAL A 60 -2.72 0.91 1.26
C VAL A 60 -3.19 0.64 2.68
N PHE A 61 -3.45 1.71 3.43
CA PHE A 61 -4.08 1.66 4.74
C PHE A 61 -5.05 2.83 4.93
N GLY A 62 -5.95 2.72 5.92
CA GLY A 62 -6.89 3.80 6.22
C GLY A 62 -8.10 3.32 7.01
N PRO A 63 -9.03 4.24 7.30
CA PRO A 63 -10.33 3.93 7.87
C PRO A 63 -11.07 2.86 7.08
N ARG A 64 -11.91 2.07 7.77
CA ARG A 64 -12.76 1.01 7.19
C ARG A 64 -12.02 -0.20 6.61
N GLN A 65 -10.71 -0.30 6.75
CA GLN A 65 -9.99 -1.50 6.34
C GLN A 65 -10.31 -2.64 7.32
N ASP A 66 -10.86 -3.75 6.80
CA ASP A 66 -11.27 -4.90 7.62
C ASP A 66 -10.07 -5.60 8.26
N PRO A 67 -9.91 -5.60 9.61
CA PRO A 67 -8.79 -6.25 10.29
C PRO A 67 -8.86 -7.79 10.27
N LYS A 68 -9.99 -8.36 9.86
CA LYS A 68 -10.21 -9.82 9.80
C LYS A 68 -9.90 -10.39 8.42
N SER A 69 -9.78 -9.54 7.40
CA SER A 69 -9.45 -9.95 6.05
C SER A 69 -8.04 -10.51 5.96
N GLN A 70 -7.86 -11.61 5.23
CA GLN A 70 -6.54 -12.20 4.93
C GLN A 70 -5.65 -11.25 4.10
N TYR A 71 -6.26 -10.27 3.42
CA TYR A 71 -5.59 -9.29 2.58
C TYR A 71 -5.26 -7.99 3.32
N SER A 72 -5.65 -7.88 4.60
CA SER A 72 -5.33 -6.71 5.40
C SER A 72 -3.85 -6.60 5.69
N ASN A 73 -3.33 -5.39 5.60
CA ASN A 73 -1.97 -5.12 6.07
C ASN A 73 -1.90 -5.10 7.60
N VAL A 74 -0.70 -4.94 8.14
CA VAL A 74 -0.44 -5.05 9.58
C VAL A 74 -1.14 -3.98 10.42
N ILE A 75 -1.45 -2.79 9.86
CA ILE A 75 -1.97 -1.65 10.65
C ILE A 75 -3.32 -1.98 11.28
N PRO A 76 -4.40 -2.35 10.54
CA PRO A 76 -5.69 -2.67 11.16
C PRO A 76 -5.62 -3.90 12.05
N ILE A 77 -4.81 -4.91 11.68
CA ILE A 77 -4.61 -6.12 12.49
C ILE A 77 -3.99 -5.77 13.85
N PHE A 78 -2.95 -4.91 13.86
CA PHE A 78 -2.27 -4.50 15.08
C PHE A 78 -3.15 -3.60 15.95
N ILE A 79 -3.93 -2.68 15.35
CA ILE A 79 -4.92 -1.88 16.09
C ILE A 79 -5.89 -2.80 16.83
N ARG A 80 -6.48 -3.78 16.13
CA ARG A 80 -7.40 -4.74 16.74
C ARG A 80 -6.75 -5.52 17.89
N LYS A 81 -5.58 -6.12 17.65
CA LYS A 81 -4.88 -6.90 18.66
C LYS A 81 -4.51 -6.06 19.88
N MET A 82 -3.95 -4.88 19.69
CA MET A 82 -3.58 -3.97 20.77
C MET A 82 -4.79 -3.52 21.60
N LYS A 83 -5.92 -3.22 20.94
CA LYS A 83 -7.16 -2.83 21.63
C LYS A 83 -7.78 -3.97 22.45
N ARG A 84 -7.58 -5.21 22.04
CA ARG A 84 -8.05 -6.40 22.74
C ARG A 84 -7.07 -6.94 23.79
N GLY A 85 -5.89 -6.31 23.93
CA GLY A 85 -4.82 -6.82 24.78
C GLY A 85 -4.21 -8.14 24.28
N GLU A 86 -4.41 -8.47 23.01
CA GLU A 86 -3.87 -9.67 22.37
C GLU A 86 -2.39 -9.47 21.99
N THR A 87 -1.62 -10.56 21.94
CA THR A 87 -0.22 -10.56 21.50
C THR A 87 -0.11 -10.12 20.05
N VAL A 88 0.75 -9.14 19.77
CA VAL A 88 1.08 -8.67 18.42
C VAL A 88 2.19 -9.54 17.84
N THR A 89 1.89 -10.32 16.83
CA THR A 89 2.86 -11.15 16.13
C THR A 89 3.57 -10.33 15.02
N VAL A 90 4.85 -10.08 15.19
CA VAL A 90 5.73 -9.47 14.20
C VAL A 90 6.43 -10.60 13.44
N HIS A 91 6.08 -10.78 12.17
CA HIS A 91 6.76 -11.78 11.35
C HIS A 91 8.17 -11.32 10.98
N TRP A 92 9.09 -12.29 10.84
CA TRP A 92 10.51 -12.08 10.59
C TRP A 92 11.15 -11.26 11.73
N ASP A 93 12.09 -10.34 11.44
CA ASP A 93 12.80 -9.51 12.42
C ASP A 93 12.15 -8.13 12.66
N GLY A 94 11.02 -7.85 12.00
CA GLY A 94 10.31 -6.58 12.11
C GLY A 94 10.98 -5.38 11.45
N LYS A 95 12.17 -5.55 10.87
CA LYS A 95 12.92 -4.50 10.17
C LYS A 95 12.53 -4.37 8.69
N GLN A 96 11.68 -5.27 8.18
CA GLN A 96 11.13 -5.11 6.85
C GLN A 96 10.31 -3.82 6.77
N SER A 97 10.51 -3.04 5.70
CA SER A 97 9.88 -1.74 5.53
C SER A 97 8.96 -1.68 4.32
N ARG A 98 7.95 -0.82 4.41
CA ARG A 98 6.94 -0.62 3.37
C ARG A 98 6.67 0.86 3.17
N ASP A 99 6.42 1.25 1.91
CA ASP A 99 5.79 2.53 1.59
C ASP A 99 4.28 2.37 1.86
N PHE A 100 3.83 2.92 2.99
CA PHE A 100 2.42 2.91 3.36
C PHE A 100 1.72 4.13 2.79
N VAL A 101 0.68 3.90 2.00
CA VAL A 101 -0.10 4.94 1.37
C VAL A 101 -1.51 5.01 1.97
N HIS A 102 -1.90 6.17 2.50
CA HIS A 102 -3.25 6.36 3.04
C HIS A 102 -4.30 6.32 1.93
N ILE A 103 -5.48 5.81 2.25
CA ILE A 103 -6.58 5.65 1.29
C ILE A 103 -6.95 6.97 0.58
N ASP A 104 -6.85 8.12 1.23
CA ASP A 104 -7.13 9.42 0.61
C ASP A 104 -6.18 9.73 -0.55
N ASN A 105 -4.92 9.30 -0.46
CA ASN A 105 -3.96 9.42 -1.55
C ASN A 105 -4.35 8.53 -2.74
N VAL A 106 -4.83 7.33 -2.45
CA VAL A 106 -5.30 6.38 -3.48
C VAL A 106 -6.54 6.94 -4.18
N VAL A 107 -7.51 7.45 -3.42
CA VAL A 107 -8.71 8.11 -3.98
C VAL A 107 -8.31 9.30 -4.84
N SER A 108 -7.42 10.17 -4.33
CA SER A 108 -6.90 11.31 -5.09
C SER A 108 -6.25 10.88 -6.41
N ALA A 109 -5.40 9.85 -6.38
CA ALA A 109 -4.74 9.32 -7.58
C ALA A 109 -5.75 8.80 -8.61
N ASN A 110 -6.81 8.10 -8.17
CA ASN A 110 -7.88 7.61 -9.05
C ASN A 110 -8.63 8.77 -9.71
N LEU A 111 -9.05 9.76 -8.93
CA LEU A 111 -9.79 10.92 -9.44
C LEU A 111 -8.96 11.73 -10.45
N ILE A 112 -7.67 11.86 -10.21
CA ILE A 112 -6.74 12.50 -11.14
C ILE A 112 -6.61 11.68 -12.42
N ALA A 113 -6.35 10.36 -12.30
CA ALA A 113 -6.16 9.47 -13.44
C ALA A 113 -7.41 9.40 -14.35
N MET A 114 -8.61 9.46 -13.77
CA MET A 114 -9.88 9.47 -14.52
C MET A 114 -10.06 10.71 -15.40
N ARG A 115 -9.43 11.83 -15.06
CA ARG A 115 -9.64 13.13 -15.71
C ARG A 115 -8.44 13.61 -16.52
N LYS A 116 -7.26 12.99 -16.33
CA LYS A 116 -6.02 13.48 -16.93
C LYS A 116 -5.90 13.02 -18.39
N PRO A 117 -5.90 13.95 -19.36
CA PRO A 117 -5.67 13.59 -20.75
C PRO A 117 -4.21 13.22 -21.02
N GLY A 118 -3.98 12.43 -22.08
CA GLY A 118 -2.63 12.11 -22.56
C GLY A 118 -1.86 11.11 -21.73
N VAL A 119 -2.55 10.32 -20.88
CA VAL A 119 -1.94 9.27 -20.03
C VAL A 119 -2.49 7.86 -20.32
N ALA A 120 -3.27 7.73 -21.39
CA ALA A 120 -3.86 6.45 -21.80
C ALA A 120 -2.79 5.38 -22.05
N GLY A 121 -3.02 4.17 -21.56
CA GLY A 121 -2.12 3.02 -21.67
C GLY A 121 -0.92 3.05 -20.73
N GLU A 122 -0.81 4.07 -19.86
CA GLU A 122 0.32 4.20 -18.92
C GLU A 122 0.04 3.58 -17.55
N SER A 123 1.12 3.17 -16.89
CA SER A 123 1.09 2.70 -15.48
C SER A 123 1.82 3.70 -14.59
N PHE A 124 1.31 3.91 -13.37
CA PHE A 124 1.87 4.85 -12.38
C PHE A 124 1.94 4.24 -10.99
N ASN A 125 3.03 4.49 -10.29
CA ASN A 125 3.16 4.18 -8.89
C ASN A 125 2.33 5.16 -8.02
N VAL A 126 1.61 4.60 -7.06
CA VAL A 126 0.86 5.35 -6.05
C VAL A 126 1.38 4.96 -4.67
N GLY A 127 2.24 5.79 -4.12
CA GLY A 127 2.90 5.71 -2.82
C GLY A 127 3.12 7.11 -2.25
N CYS A 128 3.85 7.19 -1.15
CA CYS A 128 4.18 8.45 -0.48
C CYS A 128 5.65 8.84 -0.60
N PHE A 129 6.52 7.94 -1.13
CA PHE A 129 7.97 8.09 -1.06
C PHE A 129 8.46 8.16 0.40
N GLU A 130 7.75 7.44 1.30
CA GLU A 130 8.05 7.35 2.72
C GLU A 130 7.87 5.91 3.16
N GLU A 131 8.91 5.32 3.75
CA GLU A 131 8.84 3.94 4.24
C GLU A 131 8.82 3.87 5.76
N LYS A 132 8.17 2.84 6.29
CA LYS A 132 8.13 2.50 7.72
C LYS A 132 8.41 1.01 7.91
N SER A 133 9.25 0.70 8.88
CA SER A 133 9.44 -0.67 9.34
C SER A 133 8.26 -1.14 10.19
N ILE A 134 8.09 -2.46 10.30
CA ILE A 134 7.01 -3.03 11.14
C ILE A 134 7.20 -2.66 12.61
N LEU A 135 8.44 -2.60 13.11
CA LEU A 135 8.72 -2.16 14.48
C LEU A 135 8.37 -0.69 14.71
N GLU A 136 8.63 0.19 13.73
CA GLU A 136 8.19 1.59 13.82
C GLU A 136 6.66 1.69 13.87
N ILE A 137 5.94 0.87 13.10
CA ILE A 137 4.47 0.84 13.13
C ILE A 137 3.97 0.42 14.52
N VAL A 138 4.55 -0.63 15.12
CA VAL A 138 4.19 -1.04 16.48
C VAL A 138 4.39 0.11 17.47
N ARG A 139 5.54 0.79 17.42
CA ARG A 139 5.84 1.94 18.26
C ARG A 139 4.83 3.07 18.06
N ASP A 140 4.57 3.44 16.82
CA ASP A 140 3.73 4.57 16.47
C ASP A 140 2.25 4.28 16.82
N LEU A 141 1.78 3.04 16.66
CA LEU A 141 0.44 2.60 17.10
C LEU A 141 0.30 2.63 18.61
N LYS A 142 1.31 2.17 19.38
CA LYS A 142 1.31 2.29 20.84
C LYS A 142 1.11 3.74 21.27
N ALA A 143 1.84 4.66 20.66
CA ALA A 143 1.72 6.09 20.94
C ALA A 143 0.32 6.64 20.58
N CYS A 144 -0.22 6.29 19.39
CA CYS A 144 -1.54 6.75 18.96
C CYS A 144 -2.69 6.19 19.81
N LEU A 145 -2.56 4.94 20.31
CA LEU A 145 -3.58 4.29 21.14
C LEU A 145 -3.44 4.61 22.63
N GLY A 146 -2.35 5.26 23.07
CA GLY A 146 -2.06 5.51 24.48
C GLY A 146 -1.75 4.24 25.29
N ILE A 147 -1.32 3.15 24.62
CA ILE A 147 -1.04 1.85 25.24
C ILE A 147 0.45 1.72 25.49
N ARG A 148 0.85 1.55 26.77
CA ARG A 148 2.27 1.41 27.15
C ARG A 148 2.76 -0.02 26.98
N ASN A 149 1.99 -1.00 27.44
CA ASN A 149 2.38 -2.40 27.47
C ASN A 149 1.67 -3.16 26.35
N VAL A 150 2.43 -3.62 25.37
CA VAL A 150 1.99 -4.49 24.27
C VAL A 150 2.91 -5.69 24.24
N VAL A 151 2.36 -6.89 24.44
CA VAL A 151 3.10 -8.12 24.26
C VAL A 151 3.36 -8.32 22.77
N THR A 152 4.64 -8.43 22.41
CA THR A 152 5.06 -8.62 21.02
C THR A 152 5.86 -9.91 20.92
N GLU A 153 5.51 -10.78 19.97
CA GLU A 153 6.25 -12.00 19.66
C GLU A 153 6.75 -11.96 18.21
N PHE A 154 7.84 -12.66 17.95
CA PHE A 154 8.38 -12.78 16.62
C PHE A 154 8.01 -14.13 16.01
N GLY A 155 7.41 -14.10 14.83
CA GLY A 155 7.07 -15.28 14.04
C GLY A 155 8.03 -15.48 12.85
N PRO A 156 7.92 -16.60 12.14
CA PRO A 156 8.74 -16.88 10.97
C PRO A 156 8.49 -15.86 9.84
N LYS A 157 9.45 -15.73 8.92
CA LYS A 157 9.24 -14.98 7.67
C LYS A 157 8.09 -15.61 6.89
N ARG A 158 7.16 -14.80 6.41
CA ARG A 158 6.08 -15.26 5.54
C ARG A 158 6.62 -15.54 4.14
N ALA A 159 6.08 -16.56 3.46
CA ALA A 159 6.38 -16.80 2.06
C ALA A 159 5.96 -15.60 1.21
N GLY A 160 6.82 -15.20 0.27
CA GLY A 160 6.58 -14.02 -0.59
C GLY A 160 6.72 -12.66 0.11
N ASP A 161 7.13 -12.61 1.39
CA ASP A 161 7.36 -11.34 2.07
C ASP A 161 8.71 -10.75 1.66
N VAL A 162 8.70 -9.53 1.12
CA VAL A 162 9.89 -8.83 0.61
C VAL A 162 10.52 -7.97 1.72
N ARG A 163 11.82 -7.68 1.60
CA ARG A 163 12.53 -6.90 2.62
C ARG A 163 12.11 -5.44 2.66
N ARG A 164 11.89 -4.84 1.49
CA ARG A 164 11.66 -3.40 1.36
C ARG A 164 10.71 -3.10 0.21
N THR A 165 9.85 -2.09 0.38
CA THR A 165 9.14 -1.45 -0.72
C THR A 165 9.19 0.06 -0.55
N LEU A 166 9.58 0.79 -1.61
CA LEU A 166 9.59 2.25 -1.65
C LEU A 166 9.29 2.71 -3.07
N ALA A 167 8.22 3.48 -3.23
CA ALA A 167 7.77 3.97 -4.52
C ALA A 167 8.63 5.13 -5.03
N ASP A 168 9.11 5.08 -6.28
CA ASP A 168 9.38 6.32 -7.01
C ASP A 168 8.06 6.83 -7.58
N ILE A 169 7.65 8.02 -7.15
CA ILE A 169 6.41 8.68 -7.61
C ILE A 169 6.69 9.84 -8.57
N SER A 170 7.91 9.97 -9.08
CA SER A 170 8.32 11.08 -9.96
C SER A 170 7.53 11.11 -11.25
N LYS A 171 7.24 9.95 -11.84
CA LYS A 171 6.40 9.82 -13.03
C LYS A 171 4.97 10.27 -12.77
N ALA A 172 4.37 9.81 -11.66
CA ALA A 172 3.02 10.20 -11.26
C ALA A 172 2.95 11.71 -10.97
N LYS A 173 3.94 12.27 -10.29
CA LYS A 173 4.04 13.74 -10.06
C LYS A 173 4.10 14.51 -11.39
N LYS A 174 4.96 14.09 -12.33
CA LYS A 174 5.21 14.82 -13.58
C LYS A 174 4.04 14.71 -14.55
N LYS A 175 3.51 13.49 -14.77
CA LYS A 175 2.51 13.23 -15.82
C LYS A 175 1.08 13.34 -15.33
N LEU A 176 0.76 12.78 -14.14
CA LEU A 176 -0.58 12.89 -13.56
C LEU A 176 -0.80 14.19 -12.78
N GLY A 177 0.24 14.77 -12.20
CA GLY A 177 0.12 15.85 -11.21
C GLY A 177 -0.19 15.29 -9.81
N TYR A 178 -0.05 13.98 -9.59
CA TYR A 178 -0.27 13.34 -8.30
C TYR A 178 0.69 13.88 -7.25
N ARG A 179 0.15 14.25 -6.10
CA ARG A 179 0.91 14.60 -4.89
C ARG A 179 0.22 13.96 -3.70
N PRO A 180 0.96 13.23 -2.83
CA PRO A 180 0.38 12.74 -1.59
C PRO A 180 -0.21 13.90 -0.76
N VAL A 181 -1.48 13.77 -0.38
CA VAL A 181 -2.18 14.75 0.46
C VAL A 181 -2.17 14.34 1.93
N MET A 182 -1.92 13.05 2.20
CA MET A 182 -1.89 12.46 3.55
C MET A 182 -0.61 11.65 3.73
N PHE A 183 0.30 12.12 4.59
CA PHE A 183 1.53 11.41 4.97
C PHE A 183 1.28 10.44 6.13
N PHE A 184 2.20 9.48 6.31
CA PHE A 184 2.03 8.34 7.21
C PHE A 184 1.54 8.72 8.61
N LYS A 185 2.22 9.64 9.29
CA LYS A 185 1.89 10.02 10.68
C LYS A 185 0.44 10.50 10.84
N LYS A 186 0.01 11.43 9.99
CA LYS A 186 -1.37 11.96 10.01
C LYS A 186 -2.39 10.89 9.60
N GLY A 187 -2.08 10.09 8.57
CA GLY A 187 -2.92 8.99 8.12
C GLY A 187 -3.10 7.92 9.20
N LEU A 188 -2.03 7.59 9.94
CA LEU A 188 -2.11 6.64 11.05
C LEU A 188 -3.01 7.16 12.17
N GLN A 189 -2.85 8.42 12.55
CA GLN A 189 -3.72 9.07 13.56
C GLN A 189 -5.18 9.06 13.13
N SER A 190 -5.48 9.41 11.88
CA SER A 190 -6.84 9.38 11.31
C SER A 190 -7.42 7.97 11.33
N THR A 191 -6.61 6.97 10.93
CA THR A 191 -7.02 5.56 10.92
C THR A 191 -7.31 5.06 12.33
N VAL A 192 -6.42 5.32 13.28
CA VAL A 192 -6.60 4.92 14.69
C VAL A 192 -7.86 5.56 15.27
N ARG A 193 -8.05 6.87 15.05
CA ARG A 193 -9.23 7.58 15.52
C ARG A 193 -10.52 6.95 14.99
N TRP A 194 -10.57 6.65 13.70
CA TRP A 194 -11.73 5.99 13.12
C TRP A 194 -12.07 4.66 13.81
N PHE A 195 -11.07 3.81 14.08
CA PHE A 195 -11.29 2.55 14.80
C PHE A 195 -11.70 2.75 16.28
N LEU A 196 -11.26 3.84 16.91
CA LEU A 196 -11.72 4.17 18.27
C LEU A 196 -13.15 4.64 18.29
N ASP A 197 -13.58 5.37 17.25
CA ASP A 197 -14.95 5.84 17.08
C ASP A 197 -15.91 4.74 16.58
N HIS A 198 -15.38 3.61 16.05
CA HIS A 198 -16.12 2.47 15.50
C HIS A 198 -15.59 1.13 16.07
N PRO A 199 -15.77 0.88 17.37
CA PRO A 199 -15.24 -0.33 18.02
C PRO A 199 -15.84 -1.64 17.47
N GLU A 200 -17.02 -1.59 16.88
CA GLU A 200 -17.67 -2.72 16.19
C GLU A 200 -16.87 -3.22 14.96
N ALA A 201 -16.03 -2.39 14.40
CA ALA A 201 -15.16 -2.74 13.26
C ALA A 201 -13.89 -3.53 13.67
N LEU A 202 -13.62 -3.70 14.97
CA LEU A 202 -12.48 -4.45 15.53
C LEU A 202 -12.92 -5.89 15.92
#